data_bc3aed79ef02afe58cc28ed835a71254
#
_entry.id   bc3aed79ef02afe58cc28ed835a71254
#
_cell.length_a   1.000
_cell.length_b   1.000
_cell.length_c   1.000
_cell.angle_alpha   90.00
_cell.angle_beta   90.00
_cell.angle_gamma   90.00
#
_symmetry.space_group_name_H-M   'P 1'
#
loop_
_entity.id
_entity.type
_entity.pdbx_description
1 polymer ?
#
loop_
_entity_poly.entity_id
_entity_poly.type
_entity_poly.pdbx_seq_one_letter_code
_entity_poly.pdbx_strand_id
1 'polypeptide(L)' 'MTDIAQEFLDRVAGELEVPDVSPDTDFRAGPLWDSLTAFALRVMIQQRFGKALSAAELEKCKTVSDLMAAAGVEP' A
#
# COMPACT_ATOMS: atom_id res chain seq x y z
N MET A 1 3.65 -21.40 3.41
CA MET A 1 2.76 -20.74 2.44
C MET A 1 2.60 -19.28 2.83
N THR A 2 2.79 -18.38 1.89
CA THR A 2 2.73 -16.94 2.19
C THR A 2 1.29 -16.47 2.20
N ASP A 3 0.91 -15.77 3.28
CA ASP A 3 -0.39 -15.13 3.38
C ASP A 3 -0.34 -13.86 2.52
N ILE A 4 -1.26 -13.73 1.56
CA ILE A 4 -1.25 -12.60 0.64
C ILE A 4 -1.46 -11.27 1.38
N ALA A 5 -2.25 -11.27 2.46
CA ALA A 5 -2.43 -10.08 3.27
C ALA A 5 -1.12 -9.66 3.93
N GLN A 6 -0.38 -10.61 4.47
CA GLN A 6 0.91 -10.33 5.09
C GLN A 6 1.93 -9.87 4.04
N GLU A 7 1.92 -10.49 2.87
CA GLU A 7 2.80 -10.05 1.78
C GLU A 7 2.50 -8.62 1.39
N PHE A 8 1.22 -8.24 1.31
CA PHE A 8 0.83 -6.87 0.98
C PHE A 8 1.37 -5.90 2.04
N LEU A 9 1.20 -6.22 3.32
CA LEU A 9 1.71 -5.38 4.40
C LEU A 9 3.23 -5.22 4.31
N ASP A 10 3.94 -6.32 4.06
CA ASP A 10 5.39 -6.29 3.96
C ASP A 10 5.86 -5.43 2.78
N ARG A 11 5.17 -5.53 1.66
CA ARG A 11 5.51 -4.74 0.47
C ARG A 11 5.24 -3.26 0.69
N VAL A 12 4.12 -2.93 1.34
CA VAL A 12 3.81 -1.53 1.66
C VAL A 12 4.86 -0.97 2.61
N ALA A 13 5.23 -1.73 3.64
CA ALA A 13 6.27 -1.30 4.57
C ALA A 13 7.60 -1.02 3.83
N GLY A 14 7.95 -1.87 2.87
CA GLY A 14 9.16 -1.67 2.08
C GLY A 14 9.12 -0.39 1.26
N GLU A 15 7.98 -0.09 0.64
CA GLU A 15 7.85 1.13 -0.15
C GLU A 15 7.87 2.39 0.72
N LEU A 16 7.35 2.30 1.95
CA LEU A 16 7.36 3.41 2.89
C LEU A 16 8.66 3.50 3.68
N GLU A 17 9.55 2.53 3.53
CA GLU A 17 10.83 2.46 4.22
C GLU A 17 10.66 2.45 5.74
N VAL A 18 9.67 1.68 6.21
CA VAL A 18 9.42 1.49 7.64
C VAL A 18 9.55 0.00 7.97
N PRO A 19 9.81 -0.35 9.24
CA PRO A 19 10.00 -1.76 9.61
C PRO A 19 8.76 -2.62 9.39
N ASP A 20 7.57 -2.06 9.67
CA ASP A 20 6.31 -2.78 9.47
C ASP A 20 5.16 -1.80 9.38
N VAL A 21 4.01 -2.29 8.91
CA VAL A 21 2.75 -1.55 8.93
C VAL A 21 1.65 -2.51 9.36
N SER A 22 0.55 -1.95 9.86
CA SER A 22 -0.66 -2.72 10.16
C SER A 22 -1.79 -2.21 9.26
N PRO A 23 -2.93 -2.91 9.21
CA PRO A 23 -4.08 -2.42 8.43
C PRO A 23 -4.56 -1.04 8.86
N ASP A 24 -4.36 -0.67 10.13
CA ASP A 24 -4.80 0.62 10.65
C ASP A 24 -3.80 1.75 10.42
N THR A 25 -2.62 1.45 9.90
CA THR A 25 -1.57 2.45 9.69
C THR A 25 -2.01 3.47 8.64
N ASP A 26 -1.87 4.76 8.99
CA ASP A 26 -2.02 5.84 8.02
C ASP A 26 -0.73 5.92 7.20
N PHE A 27 -0.77 5.39 5.99
CA PHE A 27 0.43 5.26 5.17
C PHE A 27 0.94 6.60 4.65
N ARG A 28 0.13 7.66 4.77
CA ARG A 28 0.52 9.00 4.30
C ARG A 28 1.08 9.89 5.41
N ALA A 29 1.05 9.42 6.66
CA ALA A 29 1.52 10.20 7.79
C ALA A 29 3.03 10.19 7.96
N GLY A 30 3.73 9.32 7.26
CA GLY A 30 5.19 9.20 7.39
C GLY A 30 5.94 10.38 6.81
N PRO A 31 7.13 10.69 7.35
CA PRO A 31 7.90 11.84 6.88
C PRO A 31 8.46 11.67 5.46
N LEU A 32 8.51 10.44 4.96
CA LEU A 32 9.01 10.15 3.62
C LEU A 32 7.92 10.12 2.55
N TRP A 33 6.68 10.38 2.93
CA TRP A 33 5.57 10.36 1.98
C TRP A 33 5.67 11.56 1.03
N ASP A 34 5.73 11.27 -0.26
CA ASP A 34 5.75 12.28 -1.32
C ASP A 34 5.15 11.68 -2.59
N SER A 35 5.14 12.46 -3.68
CA SER A 35 4.59 12.02 -4.95
C SER A 35 5.33 10.81 -5.52
N LEU A 36 6.64 10.76 -5.31
CA LEU A 36 7.44 9.64 -5.82
C LEU A 36 7.11 8.36 -5.07
N THR A 37 6.99 8.45 -3.75
CA THR A 37 6.59 7.29 -2.93
C THR A 37 5.19 6.82 -3.32
N ALA A 38 4.26 7.75 -3.53
CA ALA A 38 2.91 7.43 -3.97
C ALA A 38 2.92 6.68 -5.30
N PHE A 39 3.72 7.15 -6.25
CA PHE A 39 3.84 6.50 -7.54
C PHE A 39 4.44 5.11 -7.42
N ALA A 40 5.50 4.97 -6.63
CA ALA A 40 6.16 3.67 -6.41
C ALA A 40 5.19 2.67 -5.78
N LEU A 41 4.37 3.13 -4.83
CA LEU A 41 3.38 2.28 -4.18
C LEU A 41 2.35 1.78 -5.19
N ARG A 42 1.88 2.66 -6.08
CA ARG A 42 0.92 2.28 -7.13
C ARG A 42 1.54 1.24 -8.09
N VAL A 43 2.79 1.46 -8.49
CA VAL A 43 3.49 0.52 -9.37
C VAL A 43 3.65 -0.84 -8.69
N MET A 44 4.03 -0.84 -7.42
CA MET A 44 4.18 -2.08 -6.67
C MET A 44 2.86 -2.87 -6.63
N ILE A 45 1.76 -2.20 -6.34
CA ILE A 45 0.46 -2.84 -6.25
C ILE A 45 0.07 -3.44 -7.60
N GLN A 46 0.32 -2.70 -8.69
CA GLN A 46 0.01 -3.20 -10.03
C GLN A 46 0.86 -4.43 -10.39
N GLN A 47 2.16 -4.37 -10.11
CA GLN A 47 3.07 -5.44 -10.50
C GLN A 47 2.93 -6.69 -9.64
N ARG A 48 2.66 -6.52 -8.35
CA ARG A 48 2.64 -7.65 -7.41
C ARG A 48 1.24 -8.19 -7.16
N PHE A 49 0.22 -7.36 -7.29
CA PHE A 49 -1.15 -7.76 -6.96
C PHE A 49 -2.11 -7.61 -8.15
N GLY A 50 -1.61 -7.14 -9.28
CA GLY A 50 -2.37 -7.11 -10.52
C GLY A 50 -3.46 -6.06 -10.59
N LYS A 51 -3.47 -5.08 -9.69
CA LYS A 51 -4.50 -4.07 -9.63
C LYS A 51 -3.92 -2.69 -9.94
N ALA A 52 -4.40 -2.07 -11.01
CA ALA A 52 -3.98 -0.72 -11.36
C ALA A 52 -4.82 0.29 -10.57
N LEU A 53 -4.16 1.08 -9.71
CA LEU A 53 -4.81 2.16 -8.97
C LEU A 53 -4.47 3.49 -9.62
N SER A 54 -5.48 4.34 -9.79
CA SER A 54 -5.24 5.71 -10.24
C SER A 54 -4.77 6.57 -9.06
N ALA A 55 -4.20 7.74 -9.37
CA ALA A 55 -3.83 8.69 -8.33
C ALA A 55 -5.04 9.09 -7.49
N ALA A 56 -6.21 9.27 -8.13
CA ALA A 56 -7.43 9.64 -7.41
C ALA A 56 -7.88 8.54 -6.46
N GLU A 57 -7.77 7.28 -6.88
CA GLU A 57 -8.10 6.15 -6.01
C GLU A 57 -7.17 6.08 -4.81
N LEU A 58 -5.89 6.31 -5.03
CA LEU A 58 -4.92 6.32 -3.93
C LEU A 58 -5.21 7.44 -2.94
N GLU A 59 -5.60 8.61 -3.45
CA GLU A 59 -5.92 9.76 -2.60
C GLU A 59 -7.13 9.51 -1.71
N LYS A 60 -8.03 8.64 -2.12
CA LYS A 60 -9.21 8.28 -1.33
C LYS A 60 -8.85 7.31 -0.19
N CYS A 61 -7.71 6.68 -0.27
CA CYS A 61 -7.26 5.76 0.75
C CYS A 61 -6.57 6.51 1.87
N LYS A 62 -6.86 6.14 3.10
CA LYS A 62 -6.24 6.76 4.28
C LYS A 62 -5.38 5.78 5.04
N THR A 63 -5.84 4.55 5.19
CA THR A 63 -5.13 3.51 5.91
C THR A 63 -4.67 2.41 4.95
N VAL A 64 -3.76 1.57 5.42
CA VAL A 64 -3.33 0.41 4.65
C VAL A 64 -4.51 -0.51 4.35
N SER A 65 -5.47 -0.60 5.28
CA SER A 65 -6.69 -1.38 5.06
C SER A 65 -7.46 -0.88 3.83
N ASP A 66 -7.52 0.44 3.62
CA ASP A 66 -8.15 1.02 2.45
C ASP A 66 -7.40 0.60 1.17
N LEU A 67 -6.08 0.59 1.23
CA LEU A 67 -5.26 0.13 0.10
C LEU A 67 -5.52 -1.34 -0.21
N MET A 68 -5.64 -2.17 0.83
CA MET A 68 -5.92 -3.59 0.66
C MET A 68 -7.25 -3.79 -0.05
N ALA A 69 -8.27 -3.07 0.38
CA ALA A 69 -9.59 -3.15 -0.25
C ALA A 69 -9.53 -2.72 -1.72
N ALA A 70 -8.82 -1.63 -2.00
CA ALA A 70 -8.67 -1.12 -3.37
C ALA A 70 -7.88 -2.08 -4.25
N ALA A 71 -6.92 -2.80 -3.67
CA ALA A 71 -6.09 -3.77 -4.38
C ALA A 71 -6.76 -5.14 -4.51
N GLY A 72 -7.91 -5.34 -3.89
CA GLY A 72 -8.59 -6.63 -3.92
C GLY A 72 -7.94 -7.65 -3.00
N VAL A 73 -7.18 -7.21 -2.01
CA VAL A 73 -6.53 -8.08 -1.03
C VAL A 73 -7.37 -8.09 0.24
N GLU A 74 -7.83 -9.26 0.63
CA GLU A 74 -8.60 -9.38 1.86
C GLU A 74 -7.68 -9.45 3.08
N PRO A 75 -8.06 -8.74 4.16
CA PRO A 75 -7.26 -8.76 5.38
C PRO A 75 -7.27 -10.11 6.09
#